data_0a19dc88ce14bcc40af542578b361fb4
#
_entry.id   0a19dc88ce14bcc40af542578b361fb4
#
_cell.length_a   1.000
_cell.length_b   1.000
_cell.length_c   1.000
_cell.angle_alpha   90.00
_cell.angle_beta   90.00
_cell.angle_gamma   90.00
#
_symmetry.space_group_name_H-M   'P 1'
#
loop_
_entity.id
_entity.type
_entity.pdbx_description
1 polymer ?
#
loop_
_entity_poly.entity_id
_entity_poly.type
_entity_poly.pdbx_seq_one_letter_code
_entity_poly.pdbx_strand_id
1 'polypeptide(L)'
;LAQKRTQHQRGNTLEPWRRLTNLLKRKREASDLILGKLPLIKHKETSHILITGTTGSGKTNAFHILLPQIRRRQNRAVVLDITGDYISRYYDPRTDMILNPLDTRSKSWHPWIDCHLDSHYDVLAESFIQTKAGVRDPFWDNASRAVFKTALRKYASQGNTDVQKMITFLMSASDKDFEDFFKDTEAATFTFKNNEKTTNSIRSVLSSQIEGLRQLESTSQPFSLRNWIQNEKKNGWLFITARADQRQTLTPL
;
A
#
# COMPACT_ATOMS: atom_id res chain seq x y z
N LEU A 1 -51.01 11.29 -7.50
CA LEU A 1 -49.85 11.44 -8.40
C LEU A 1 -49.45 10.07 -8.87
N ALA A 2 -49.78 9.72 -10.15
CA ALA A 2 -49.43 8.45 -10.75
C ALA A 2 -47.90 8.35 -10.90
N GLN A 3 -47.27 7.37 -10.26
CA GLN A 3 -45.88 7.01 -10.51
C GLN A 3 -45.72 6.62 -11.98
N LYS A 4 -44.99 7.44 -12.75
CA LYS A 4 -44.57 7.08 -14.11
C LYS A 4 -43.82 5.76 -14.03
N ARG A 5 -44.33 4.69 -14.63
CA ARG A 5 -43.62 3.43 -14.82
C ARG A 5 -42.38 3.72 -15.69
N THR A 6 -41.20 3.61 -15.11
CA THR A 6 -39.93 3.66 -15.84
C THR A 6 -39.89 2.47 -16.80
N GLN A 7 -39.91 2.73 -18.12
CA GLN A 7 -39.69 1.69 -19.12
C GLN A 7 -38.21 1.34 -19.18
N HIS A 8 -37.89 0.08 -18.91
CA HIS A 8 -36.55 -0.45 -19.09
C HIS A 8 -36.23 -0.56 -20.57
N GLN A 9 -35.23 0.18 -21.07
CA GLN A 9 -34.90 0.19 -22.50
C GLN A 9 -33.74 -0.74 -22.86
N ARG A 10 -32.68 -0.82 -22.03
CA ARG A 10 -31.50 -1.70 -22.22
C ARG A 10 -30.76 -1.90 -20.91
N GLY A 11 -29.99 -3.00 -20.79
CA GLY A 11 -29.11 -3.30 -19.65
C GLY A 11 -29.74 -4.29 -18.65
N ASN A 12 -29.11 -4.42 -17.48
CA ASN A 12 -29.59 -5.31 -16.42
C ASN A 12 -30.81 -4.70 -15.70
N THR A 13 -31.76 -5.54 -15.34
CA THR A 13 -32.94 -5.15 -14.53
C THR A 13 -32.58 -5.14 -13.05
N LEU A 14 -33.13 -4.15 -12.33
CA LEU A 14 -33.05 -4.15 -10.87
C LEU A 14 -34.05 -5.16 -10.31
N GLU A 15 -33.52 -6.13 -9.59
CA GLU A 15 -34.36 -7.13 -8.93
C GLU A 15 -34.56 -6.79 -7.44
N PRO A 16 -35.74 -6.97 -6.86
CA PRO A 16 -35.92 -6.82 -5.42
C PRO A 16 -35.00 -7.78 -4.63
N TRP A 17 -34.42 -7.30 -3.55
CA TRP A 17 -33.48 -8.07 -2.76
C TRP A 17 -34.02 -9.45 -2.31
N ARG A 18 -35.31 -9.56 -1.99
CA ARG A 18 -35.96 -10.84 -1.61
C ARG A 18 -35.90 -11.85 -2.74
N ARG A 19 -36.21 -11.43 -3.95
CA ARG A 19 -36.20 -12.30 -5.15
C ARG A 19 -34.77 -12.75 -5.45
N LEU A 20 -33.83 -11.83 -5.40
CA LEU A 20 -32.42 -12.14 -5.63
C LEU A 20 -31.89 -13.11 -4.57
N THR A 21 -32.17 -12.86 -3.28
CA THR A 21 -31.78 -13.77 -2.19
C THR A 21 -32.34 -15.19 -2.39
N ASN A 22 -33.63 -15.32 -2.75
CA ASN A 22 -34.25 -16.63 -2.99
C ASN A 22 -33.62 -17.32 -4.20
N LEU A 23 -33.32 -16.56 -5.26
CA LEU A 23 -32.63 -17.07 -6.44
C LEU A 23 -31.25 -17.63 -6.11
N LEU A 24 -30.43 -16.85 -5.39
CA LEU A 24 -29.09 -17.26 -4.95
C LEU A 24 -29.13 -18.51 -4.07
N LYS A 25 -30.06 -18.58 -3.11
CA LYS A 25 -30.25 -19.76 -2.26
C LYS A 25 -30.65 -20.98 -3.08
N ARG A 26 -31.62 -20.85 -4.01
CA ARG A 26 -32.07 -21.95 -4.87
C ARG A 26 -30.93 -22.48 -5.75
N LYS A 27 -30.09 -21.59 -6.26
CA LYS A 27 -28.94 -21.95 -7.08
C LYS A 27 -27.72 -22.41 -6.24
N ARG A 28 -27.79 -22.39 -4.91
CA ARG A 28 -26.67 -22.65 -4.00
C ARG A 28 -25.48 -21.70 -4.19
N GLU A 29 -25.75 -20.50 -4.69
CA GLU A 29 -24.78 -19.43 -4.94
C GLU A 29 -24.79 -18.36 -3.85
N ALA A 30 -25.61 -18.49 -2.82
CA ALA A 30 -25.62 -17.58 -1.68
C ALA A 30 -24.40 -17.83 -0.79
N SER A 31 -23.61 -16.77 -0.55
CA SER A 31 -22.55 -16.76 0.45
C SER A 31 -23.13 -16.67 1.87
N ASP A 32 -22.33 -17.02 2.87
CA ASP A 32 -22.58 -16.73 4.29
C ASP A 32 -22.23 -15.29 4.67
N LEU A 33 -21.50 -14.56 3.80
CA LEU A 33 -21.29 -13.12 3.95
C LEU A 33 -22.56 -12.37 3.49
N ILE A 34 -23.13 -11.60 4.40
CA ILE A 34 -24.39 -10.89 4.18
C ILE A 34 -24.17 -9.39 4.37
N LEU A 35 -24.56 -8.60 3.39
CA LEU A 35 -24.60 -7.14 3.47
C LEU A 35 -26.05 -6.67 3.59
N GLY A 36 -26.44 -6.20 4.77
CA GLY A 36 -27.83 -5.90 5.08
C GLY A 36 -28.70 -7.16 5.07
N LYS A 37 -29.55 -7.32 4.05
CA LYS A 37 -30.43 -8.49 3.86
C LYS A 37 -30.05 -9.34 2.65
N LEU A 38 -28.96 -8.96 1.95
CA LEU A 38 -28.54 -9.62 0.73
C LEU A 38 -27.26 -10.42 0.96
N PRO A 39 -27.27 -11.75 0.75
CA PRO A 39 -26.04 -12.53 0.73
C PRO A 39 -25.18 -12.13 -0.47
N LEU A 40 -23.86 -12.09 -0.27
CA LEU A 40 -22.93 -11.97 -1.39
C LEU A 40 -23.00 -13.23 -2.27
N ILE A 41 -22.44 -13.16 -3.46
CA ILE A 41 -22.38 -14.32 -4.36
C ILE A 41 -21.20 -15.20 -3.94
N LYS A 42 -21.47 -16.46 -3.67
CA LYS A 42 -20.47 -17.46 -3.28
C LYS A 42 -19.38 -17.59 -4.36
N HIS A 43 -18.13 -17.70 -3.95
CA HIS A 43 -16.95 -17.74 -4.82
C HIS A 43 -16.70 -16.49 -5.68
N LYS A 44 -17.46 -15.41 -5.43
CA LYS A 44 -17.25 -14.09 -6.02
C LYS A 44 -16.79 -13.05 -4.99
N GLU A 45 -16.63 -13.46 -3.74
CA GLU A 45 -16.14 -12.57 -2.66
C GLU A 45 -14.71 -12.08 -2.92
N THR A 46 -13.92 -12.84 -3.70
CA THR A 46 -12.59 -12.45 -4.15
C THR A 46 -12.59 -11.48 -5.33
N SER A 47 -13.76 -11.23 -5.94
CA SER A 47 -13.93 -10.18 -6.94
C SER A 47 -14.03 -8.82 -6.25
N HIS A 48 -13.59 -7.76 -6.93
CA HIS A 48 -13.62 -6.42 -6.35
C HIS A 48 -15.05 -5.95 -6.10
N ILE A 49 -15.29 -5.36 -4.93
CA ILE A 49 -16.57 -4.75 -4.55
C ILE A 49 -16.32 -3.26 -4.35
N LEU A 50 -17.03 -2.42 -5.11
CA LEU A 50 -17.01 -0.98 -4.96
C LEU A 50 -18.26 -0.51 -4.23
N ILE A 51 -18.09 0.16 -3.09
CA ILE A 51 -19.18 0.77 -2.32
C ILE A 51 -19.06 2.28 -2.46
N THR A 52 -20.02 2.91 -3.13
CA THR A 52 -20.05 4.36 -3.37
C THR A 52 -21.26 5.01 -2.70
N GLY A 53 -21.16 6.29 -2.46
CA GLY A 53 -22.24 7.10 -1.89
C GLY A 53 -21.71 8.40 -1.27
N THR A 54 -22.60 9.32 -0.97
CA THR A 54 -22.28 10.59 -0.30
C THR A 54 -21.84 10.37 1.15
N THR A 55 -21.30 11.39 1.78
CA THR A 55 -21.00 11.37 3.22
C THR A 55 -22.28 11.07 4.00
N GLY A 56 -22.17 10.20 5.03
CA GLY A 56 -23.35 9.78 5.83
C GLY A 56 -24.22 8.69 5.21
N SER A 57 -23.98 8.26 3.97
CA SER A 57 -24.78 7.20 3.30
C SER A 57 -24.57 5.79 3.84
N GLY A 58 -23.70 5.59 4.83
CA GLY A 58 -23.48 4.29 5.45
C GLY A 58 -22.39 3.43 4.80
N LYS A 59 -21.50 3.99 3.97
CA LYS A 59 -20.38 3.24 3.36
C LYS A 59 -19.52 2.52 4.40
N THR A 60 -19.09 3.23 5.44
CA THR A 60 -18.31 2.67 6.54
C THR A 60 -19.10 1.60 7.30
N ASN A 61 -20.42 1.79 7.48
CA ASN A 61 -21.27 0.80 8.12
C ASN A 61 -21.34 -0.52 7.34
N ALA A 62 -21.25 -0.49 6.02
CA ALA A 62 -21.17 -1.71 5.22
C ALA A 62 -19.93 -2.54 5.58
N PHE A 63 -18.77 -1.91 5.81
CA PHE A 63 -17.58 -2.60 6.30
C PHE A 63 -17.74 -3.10 7.74
N HIS A 64 -18.40 -2.32 8.62
CA HIS A 64 -18.70 -2.78 9.98
C HIS A 64 -19.63 -4.01 10.01
N ILE A 65 -20.42 -4.21 8.98
CA ILE A 65 -21.24 -5.42 8.82
C ILE A 65 -20.41 -6.59 8.30
N LEU A 66 -19.50 -6.37 7.34
CA LEU A 66 -18.73 -7.42 6.68
C LEU A 66 -17.53 -7.90 7.51
N LEU A 67 -16.75 -6.99 8.10
CA LEU A 67 -15.52 -7.34 8.80
C LEU A 67 -15.71 -8.37 9.92
N PRO A 68 -16.71 -8.28 10.80
CA PRO A 68 -16.95 -9.32 11.81
C PRO A 68 -17.30 -10.70 11.22
N GLN A 69 -17.93 -10.72 10.05
CA GLN A 69 -18.26 -11.96 9.36
C GLN A 69 -17.01 -12.61 8.76
N ILE A 70 -16.11 -11.80 8.17
CA ILE A 70 -14.81 -12.25 7.66
C ILE A 70 -13.95 -12.79 8.81
N ARG A 71 -13.96 -12.12 9.98
CA ARG A 71 -13.25 -12.59 11.19
C ARG A 71 -13.78 -13.93 11.69
N ARG A 72 -15.10 -14.11 11.74
CA ARG A 72 -15.72 -15.38 12.12
C ARG A 72 -15.38 -16.54 11.19
N ARG A 73 -15.17 -16.28 9.92
CA ARG A 73 -14.66 -17.25 8.94
C ARG A 73 -13.19 -17.61 9.18
N GLN A 74 -12.50 -16.91 10.07
CA GLN A 74 -11.06 -16.99 10.25
C GLN A 74 -10.26 -16.66 8.96
N ASN A 75 -10.85 -15.90 8.06
CA ASN A 75 -10.18 -15.42 6.88
C ASN A 75 -9.21 -14.30 7.26
N ARG A 76 -8.09 -14.25 6.53
CA ARG A 76 -7.12 -13.18 6.62
C ARG A 76 -7.65 -11.94 5.91
N ALA A 77 -7.22 -10.78 6.38
CA ALA A 77 -7.54 -9.51 5.73
C ALA A 77 -6.36 -8.54 5.82
N VAL A 78 -6.21 -7.73 4.79
CA VAL A 78 -5.43 -6.49 4.85
C VAL A 78 -6.42 -5.34 4.90
N VAL A 79 -6.34 -4.54 5.94
CA VAL A 79 -7.26 -3.42 6.19
C VAL A 79 -6.47 -2.12 6.10
N LEU A 80 -6.72 -1.35 5.04
CA LEU A 80 -6.20 0.02 4.96
C LEU A 80 -7.14 0.94 5.74
N ASP A 81 -6.67 1.45 6.85
CA ASP A 81 -7.46 2.29 7.76
C ASP A 81 -6.80 3.65 7.98
N ILE A 82 -7.27 4.64 7.23
CA ILE A 82 -6.77 6.02 7.28
C ILE A 82 -7.52 6.90 8.30
N THR A 83 -8.52 6.35 8.97
CA THR A 83 -9.34 7.06 9.96
C THR A 83 -9.11 6.55 11.37
N GLY A 84 -8.59 5.35 11.54
CA GLY A 84 -8.44 4.67 12.82
C GLY A 84 -9.72 3.99 13.33
N ASP A 85 -10.80 4.02 12.53
CA ASP A 85 -12.11 3.50 12.95
C ASP A 85 -12.13 1.96 12.97
N TYR A 86 -11.49 1.32 11.99
CA TYR A 86 -11.45 -0.14 11.93
C TYR A 86 -10.45 -0.73 12.93
N ILE A 87 -9.26 -0.15 13.07
CA ILE A 87 -8.27 -0.63 14.04
C ILE A 87 -8.76 -0.50 15.47
N SER A 88 -9.46 0.58 15.80
CA SER A 88 -10.00 0.79 17.15
C SER A 88 -11.02 -0.28 17.56
N ARG A 89 -11.73 -0.88 16.61
CA ARG A 89 -12.82 -1.83 16.86
C ARG A 89 -12.43 -3.29 16.66
N TYR A 90 -11.51 -3.57 15.74
CA TYR A 90 -11.28 -4.93 15.24
C TYR A 90 -9.86 -5.45 15.48
N TYR A 91 -8.94 -4.65 15.95
CA TYR A 91 -7.57 -5.07 16.20
C TYR A 91 -7.48 -6.00 17.42
N ASP A 92 -6.94 -7.19 17.22
CA ASP A 92 -6.59 -8.12 18.28
C ASP A 92 -5.05 -8.24 18.37
N PRO A 93 -4.41 -7.72 19.43
CA PRO A 93 -2.94 -7.73 19.55
C PRO A 93 -2.31 -9.11 19.60
N ARG A 94 -3.10 -10.17 19.85
CA ARG A 94 -2.61 -11.56 19.91
C ARG A 94 -2.40 -12.17 18.52
N THR A 95 -3.16 -11.72 17.52
CA THR A 95 -3.18 -12.33 16.19
C THR A 95 -2.86 -11.36 15.07
N ASP A 96 -3.18 -10.09 15.25
CA ASP A 96 -3.12 -9.07 14.21
C ASP A 96 -1.81 -8.28 14.23
N MET A 97 -1.52 -7.65 13.15
CA MET A 97 -0.33 -6.82 12.97
C MET A 97 -0.71 -5.43 12.46
N ILE A 98 0.11 -4.46 12.83
CA ILE A 98 0.01 -3.06 12.37
C ILE A 98 1.26 -2.74 11.56
N LEU A 99 1.07 -2.09 10.43
CA LEU A 99 2.11 -1.39 9.68
C LEU A 99 1.79 0.10 9.65
N ASN A 100 2.47 0.84 10.48
CA ASN A 100 2.52 2.29 10.54
C ASN A 100 3.76 2.69 11.33
N PRO A 101 4.83 3.18 10.70
CA PRO A 101 6.09 3.47 11.42
C PRO A 101 5.94 4.50 12.54
N LEU A 102 4.84 5.24 12.59
CA LEU A 102 4.53 6.21 13.65
C LEU A 102 3.62 5.65 14.76
N ASP A 103 3.31 4.35 14.73
CA ASP A 103 2.56 3.67 15.79
C ASP A 103 3.49 2.76 16.58
N THR A 104 3.59 2.95 17.89
CA THR A 104 4.48 2.16 18.78
C THR A 104 4.19 0.66 18.78
N ARG A 105 3.02 0.24 18.32
CA ARG A 105 2.61 -1.17 18.17
C ARG A 105 3.00 -1.76 16.82
N SER A 106 3.50 -0.93 15.91
CA SER A 106 3.82 -1.33 14.54
C SER A 106 4.90 -2.38 14.50
N LYS A 107 4.81 -3.25 13.51
CA LYS A 107 5.94 -4.07 13.11
C LYS A 107 6.91 -3.23 12.28
N SER A 108 8.20 -3.37 12.55
CA SER A 108 9.23 -2.72 11.74
C SER A 108 9.38 -3.45 10.41
N TRP A 109 9.43 -2.69 9.34
CA TRP A 109 9.65 -3.16 7.98
C TRP A 109 10.80 -2.37 7.34
N HIS A 110 11.47 -2.97 6.38
CA HIS A 110 12.41 -2.28 5.52
C HIS A 110 12.40 -2.89 4.11
N PRO A 111 12.80 -2.13 3.06
CA PRO A 111 12.69 -2.58 1.67
C PRO A 111 13.34 -3.94 1.38
N TRP A 112 14.50 -4.21 1.95
CA TRP A 112 15.29 -5.41 1.63
C TRP A 112 14.68 -6.71 2.14
N ILE A 113 13.81 -6.69 3.17
CA ILE A 113 13.24 -7.93 3.71
C ILE A 113 12.33 -8.65 2.70
N ASP A 114 11.74 -7.90 1.78
CA ASP A 114 10.81 -8.42 0.78
C ASP A 114 11.37 -8.38 -0.66
N CYS A 115 12.56 -7.78 -0.87
CA CYS A 115 13.24 -7.71 -2.15
C CYS A 115 14.23 -8.86 -2.31
N HIS A 116 13.83 -9.91 -3.04
CA HIS A 116 14.66 -11.09 -3.30
C HIS A 116 15.16 -11.18 -4.76
N LEU A 117 14.60 -10.35 -5.65
CA LEU A 117 14.97 -10.27 -7.05
C LEU A 117 15.39 -8.83 -7.38
N ASP A 118 16.28 -8.70 -8.34
CA ASP A 118 16.75 -7.38 -8.78
C ASP A 118 15.61 -6.47 -9.27
N SER A 119 14.65 -7.05 -10.00
CA SER A 119 13.46 -6.34 -10.47
C SER A 119 12.56 -5.78 -9.35
N HIS A 120 12.67 -6.30 -8.13
CA HIS A 120 11.91 -5.75 -7.00
C HIS A 120 12.36 -4.34 -6.63
N TYR A 121 13.64 -4.01 -6.84
CA TYR A 121 14.13 -2.65 -6.61
C TYR A 121 13.59 -1.65 -7.65
N ASP A 122 13.37 -2.10 -8.89
CA ASP A 122 12.72 -1.28 -9.91
C ASP A 122 11.28 -0.94 -9.49
N VAL A 123 10.51 -1.97 -9.10
CA VAL A 123 9.13 -1.80 -8.61
C VAL A 123 9.06 -0.87 -7.40
N LEU A 124 9.99 -1.03 -6.44
CA LEU A 124 10.06 -0.11 -5.29
C LEU A 124 10.34 1.33 -5.71
N ALA A 125 11.33 1.54 -6.58
CA ALA A 125 11.67 2.88 -7.03
C ALA A 125 10.50 3.56 -7.76
N GLU A 126 9.76 2.82 -8.59
CA GLU A 126 8.55 3.30 -9.26
C GLU A 126 7.41 3.60 -8.27
N SER A 127 7.27 2.80 -7.22
CA SER A 127 6.23 2.99 -6.21
C SER A 127 6.48 4.22 -5.35
N PHE A 128 7.73 4.44 -4.93
CA PHE A 128 8.09 5.59 -4.11
C PHE A 128 8.19 6.88 -4.91
N ILE A 129 8.77 6.83 -6.12
CA ILE A 129 8.99 8.00 -6.95
C ILE A 129 7.98 8.00 -8.09
N GLN A 130 6.80 8.54 -7.81
CA GLN A 130 5.70 8.57 -8.77
C GLN A 130 5.78 9.81 -9.66
N THR A 131 5.66 9.62 -10.98
CA THR A 131 5.50 10.73 -11.91
C THR A 131 4.08 11.29 -11.79
N LYS A 132 3.99 12.57 -11.46
CA LYS A 132 2.68 13.25 -11.36
C LYS A 132 2.03 13.35 -12.75
N ALA A 133 0.73 13.09 -12.81
CA ALA A 133 -0.03 13.25 -14.05
C ALA A 133 0.11 14.68 -14.60
N GLY A 134 0.39 14.81 -15.91
CA GLY A 134 0.55 16.11 -16.60
C GLY A 134 1.97 16.68 -16.58
N VAL A 135 2.94 16.01 -15.97
CA VAL A 135 4.37 16.38 -16.10
C VAL A 135 4.83 16.08 -17.52
N ARG A 136 5.34 17.10 -18.22
CA ARG A 136 5.81 16.97 -19.62
C ARG A 136 7.18 16.32 -19.74
N ASP A 137 8.04 16.50 -18.74
CA ASP A 137 9.40 15.95 -18.71
C ASP A 137 9.61 15.07 -17.46
N PRO A 138 9.59 13.74 -17.62
CA PRO A 138 9.82 12.79 -16.55
C PRO A 138 11.31 12.60 -16.20
N PHE A 139 12.22 13.39 -16.77
CA PHE A 139 13.66 13.21 -16.61
C PHE A 139 14.08 13.12 -15.14
N TRP A 140 13.63 14.07 -14.32
CA TRP A 140 14.01 14.15 -12.91
C TRP A 140 13.50 12.95 -12.09
N ASP A 141 12.28 12.51 -12.39
CA ASP A 141 11.70 11.33 -11.73
C ASP A 141 12.47 10.06 -12.12
N ASN A 142 12.79 9.90 -13.43
CA ASN A 142 13.55 8.76 -13.93
C ASN A 142 14.99 8.74 -13.38
N ALA A 143 15.66 9.88 -13.35
CA ALA A 143 16.98 10.01 -12.77
C ALA A 143 16.97 9.67 -11.26
N SER A 144 15.97 10.17 -10.55
CA SER A 144 15.81 9.88 -9.12
C SER A 144 15.52 8.40 -8.84
N ARG A 145 14.70 7.74 -9.69
CA ARG A 145 14.48 6.28 -9.63
C ARG A 145 15.77 5.51 -9.85
N ALA A 146 16.57 5.89 -10.86
CA ALA A 146 17.84 5.23 -11.15
C ALA A 146 18.80 5.34 -9.95
N VAL A 147 18.92 6.52 -9.35
CA VAL A 147 19.75 6.75 -8.16
C VAL A 147 19.24 5.94 -6.96
N PHE A 148 17.93 5.99 -6.70
CA PHE A 148 17.32 5.31 -5.55
C PHE A 148 17.43 3.78 -5.63
N LYS A 149 17.07 3.18 -6.78
CA LYS A 149 17.18 1.74 -6.97
C LYS A 149 18.64 1.26 -6.89
N THR A 150 19.57 2.03 -7.45
CA THR A 150 21.01 1.70 -7.37
C THR A 150 21.51 1.76 -5.94
N ALA A 151 21.07 2.73 -5.15
CA ALA A 151 21.38 2.79 -3.74
C ALA A 151 20.86 1.57 -2.98
N LEU A 152 19.60 1.19 -3.20
CA LEU A 152 19.00 -0.01 -2.61
C LEU A 152 19.82 -1.26 -2.94
N ARG A 153 20.20 -1.45 -4.21
CA ARG A 153 21.03 -2.59 -4.65
C ARG A 153 22.39 -2.62 -4.00
N LYS A 154 23.10 -1.49 -3.98
CA LYS A 154 24.43 -1.41 -3.36
C LYS A 154 24.40 -1.67 -1.86
N TYR A 155 23.45 -1.11 -1.15
CA TYR A 155 23.26 -1.39 0.27
C TYR A 155 22.97 -2.88 0.51
N ALA A 156 22.11 -3.49 -0.30
CA ALA A 156 21.85 -4.92 -0.25
C ALA A 156 23.13 -5.77 -0.48
N SER A 157 23.92 -5.44 -1.50
CA SER A 157 25.15 -6.17 -1.82
C SER A 157 26.23 -6.06 -0.72
N GLN A 158 26.18 -5.00 0.06
CA GLN A 158 27.04 -4.78 1.22
C GLN A 158 26.52 -5.43 2.50
N GLY A 159 25.37 -6.11 2.44
CA GLY A 159 24.68 -6.66 3.62
C GLY A 159 24.17 -5.58 4.58
N ASN A 160 24.07 -4.34 4.12
CA ASN A 160 23.61 -3.20 4.92
C ASN A 160 22.11 -2.96 4.66
N THR A 161 21.30 -3.15 5.70
CA THR A 161 19.84 -2.95 5.64
C THR A 161 19.38 -1.74 6.48
N ASP A 162 20.30 -0.82 6.75
CA ASP A 162 20.01 0.40 7.52
C ASP A 162 19.44 1.48 6.59
N VAL A 163 18.12 1.65 6.63
CA VAL A 163 17.38 2.64 5.85
C VAL A 163 17.83 4.06 6.18
N GLN A 164 18.10 4.35 7.46
CA GLN A 164 18.49 5.69 7.91
C GLN A 164 19.86 6.09 7.36
N LYS A 165 20.81 5.15 7.37
CA LYS A 165 22.14 5.39 6.76
C LYS A 165 22.03 5.64 5.26
N MET A 166 21.21 4.86 4.55
CA MET A 166 21.01 5.06 3.12
C MET A 166 20.41 6.44 2.83
N ILE A 167 19.37 6.83 3.54
CA ILE A 167 18.72 8.13 3.34
C ILE A 167 19.68 9.26 3.67
N THR A 168 20.39 9.17 4.79
CA THR A 168 21.39 10.18 5.19
C THR A 168 22.46 10.32 4.13
N PHE A 169 22.97 9.22 3.60
CA PHE A 169 23.91 9.23 2.49
C PHE A 169 23.34 9.92 1.25
N LEU A 170 22.17 9.53 0.81
CA LEU A 170 21.51 10.10 -0.38
C LEU A 170 21.31 11.62 -0.26
N MET A 171 21.00 12.12 0.94
CA MET A 171 20.69 13.54 1.15
C MET A 171 21.91 14.39 1.47
N SER A 172 22.93 13.83 2.14
CA SER A 172 23.98 14.62 2.81
C SER A 172 25.42 14.23 2.45
N ALA A 173 25.63 13.18 1.64
CA ALA A 173 26.97 12.81 1.20
C ALA A 173 27.62 13.96 0.41
N SER A 174 28.93 14.11 0.54
CA SER A 174 29.69 15.03 -0.30
C SER A 174 29.53 14.65 -1.78
N ASP A 175 29.71 15.61 -2.69
CA ASP A 175 29.57 15.32 -4.13
C ASP A 175 30.57 14.26 -4.58
N LYS A 176 31.78 14.26 -4.00
CA LYS A 176 32.79 13.25 -4.27
C LYS A 176 32.38 11.87 -3.78
N ASP A 177 31.89 11.74 -2.55
CA ASP A 177 31.43 10.43 -2.02
C ASP A 177 30.23 9.92 -2.80
N PHE A 178 29.35 10.82 -3.22
CA PHE A 178 28.17 10.50 -4.03
C PHE A 178 28.59 10.01 -5.42
N GLU A 179 29.51 10.71 -6.11
CA GLU A 179 30.09 10.28 -7.38
C GLU A 179 30.79 8.94 -7.26
N ASP A 180 31.68 8.77 -6.28
CA ASP A 180 32.42 7.53 -6.04
C ASP A 180 31.47 6.35 -5.73
N PHE A 181 30.42 6.61 -4.99
CA PHE A 181 29.43 5.56 -4.68
C PHE A 181 28.67 5.09 -5.92
N PHE A 182 28.29 5.99 -6.82
CA PHE A 182 27.52 5.63 -8.02
C PHE A 182 28.39 5.33 -9.24
N LYS A 183 29.71 5.45 -9.15
CA LYS A 183 30.63 5.10 -10.19
C LYS A 183 30.40 3.67 -10.70
N ASP A 184 30.52 3.47 -11.99
CA ASP A 184 30.35 2.18 -12.68
C ASP A 184 28.93 1.58 -12.55
N THR A 185 27.93 2.43 -12.33
CA THR A 185 26.52 2.05 -12.26
C THR A 185 25.67 2.83 -13.28
N GLU A 186 24.42 2.38 -13.48
CA GLU A 186 23.45 3.12 -14.31
C GLU A 186 23.16 4.54 -13.79
N ALA A 187 23.30 4.78 -12.48
CA ALA A 187 23.11 6.08 -11.88
C ALA A 187 24.29 7.04 -12.13
N ALA A 188 25.44 6.53 -12.55
CA ALA A 188 26.63 7.33 -12.79
C ALA A 188 26.36 8.50 -13.75
N THR A 189 25.54 8.28 -14.79
CA THR A 189 25.17 9.31 -15.78
C THR A 189 24.54 10.57 -15.17
N PHE A 190 23.95 10.43 -13.98
CA PHE A 190 23.27 11.53 -13.29
C PHE A 190 24.08 12.14 -12.16
N THR A 191 25.24 11.53 -11.80
CA THR A 191 26.01 11.85 -10.60
C THR A 191 27.47 12.25 -10.90
N PHE A 192 27.81 12.51 -12.18
CA PHE A 192 29.16 12.88 -12.60
C PHE A 192 29.64 14.23 -12.10
N LYS A 193 30.97 14.34 -12.00
CA LYS A 193 31.73 15.55 -11.70
C LYS A 193 31.27 16.72 -12.60
N ASN A 194 31.08 17.89 -12.01
CA ASN A 194 30.57 19.11 -12.62
C ASN A 194 29.05 19.11 -12.93
N ASN A 195 28.28 18.19 -12.34
CA ASN A 195 26.83 18.17 -12.49
C ASN A 195 26.08 18.45 -11.19
N GLU A 196 26.64 19.31 -10.34
CA GLU A 196 26.08 19.65 -9.01
C GLU A 196 24.61 20.06 -9.06
N LYS A 197 24.23 20.83 -10.09
CA LYS A 197 22.81 21.25 -10.27
C LYS A 197 21.89 20.06 -10.47
N THR A 198 22.30 19.07 -11.26
CA THR A 198 21.53 17.85 -11.51
C THR A 198 21.45 17.00 -10.24
N THR A 199 22.59 16.80 -9.56
CA THR A 199 22.63 16.06 -8.29
C THR A 199 21.72 16.70 -7.24
N ASN A 200 21.74 18.01 -7.08
CA ASN A 200 20.89 18.74 -6.16
C ASN A 200 19.42 18.66 -6.52
N SER A 201 19.09 18.70 -7.81
CA SER A 201 17.71 18.51 -8.26
C SER A 201 17.20 17.09 -7.98
N ILE A 202 18.01 16.06 -8.20
CA ILE A 202 17.70 14.67 -7.86
C ILE A 202 17.49 14.52 -6.36
N ARG A 203 18.40 15.07 -5.53
CA ARG A 203 18.26 15.08 -4.08
C ARG A 203 16.95 15.74 -3.62
N SER A 204 16.57 16.84 -4.26
CA SER A 204 15.30 17.53 -3.97
C SER A 204 14.08 16.66 -4.27
N VAL A 205 14.06 15.97 -5.41
CA VAL A 205 13.00 15.01 -5.74
C VAL A 205 12.98 13.85 -4.74
N LEU A 206 14.14 13.25 -4.46
CA LEU A 206 14.25 12.16 -3.48
C LEU A 206 13.76 12.60 -2.11
N SER A 207 14.21 13.78 -1.62
CA SER A 207 13.77 14.29 -0.33
C SER A 207 12.25 14.39 -0.21
N SER A 208 11.58 14.80 -1.28
CA SER A 208 10.11 14.92 -1.26
C SER A 208 9.35 13.60 -1.39
N GLN A 209 9.95 12.58 -2.02
CA GLN A 209 9.26 11.34 -2.36
C GLN A 209 9.55 10.20 -1.37
N ILE A 210 10.78 10.16 -0.80
CA ILE A 210 11.17 9.09 0.13
C ILE A 210 11.19 9.53 1.60
N GLU A 211 10.63 10.69 1.92
CA GLU A 211 10.56 11.21 3.30
C GLU A 211 9.93 10.21 4.28
N GLY A 212 8.90 9.48 3.83
CA GLY A 212 8.25 8.44 4.63
C GLY A 212 9.22 7.37 5.13
N LEU A 213 10.26 7.02 4.36
CA LEU A 213 11.25 6.03 4.75
C LEU A 213 12.08 6.44 5.97
N ARG A 214 12.17 7.75 6.29
CA ARG A 214 12.83 8.25 7.50
C ARG A 214 12.16 7.79 8.78
N GLN A 215 10.90 7.38 8.71
CA GLN A 215 10.15 6.91 9.86
C GLN A 215 10.35 5.40 10.13
N LEU A 216 11.06 4.70 9.23
CA LEU A 216 11.34 3.27 9.39
C LEU A 216 12.50 3.08 10.39
N GLU A 217 12.26 2.29 11.41
CA GLU A 217 13.27 1.93 12.39
C GLU A 217 14.02 0.66 11.98
N SER A 218 15.33 0.68 12.20
CA SER A 218 16.16 -0.52 12.02
C SER A 218 15.90 -1.50 13.16
N THR A 219 15.64 -2.75 12.84
CA THR A 219 15.42 -3.84 13.80
C THR A 219 16.12 -5.11 13.35
N SER A 220 16.50 -5.94 14.31
CA SER A 220 17.04 -7.27 14.05
C SER A 220 16.00 -8.30 13.61
N GLN A 221 14.72 -8.01 13.81
CA GLN A 221 13.61 -8.90 13.45
C GLN A 221 12.54 -8.16 12.63
N PRO A 222 12.87 -7.79 11.37
CA PRO A 222 11.93 -7.07 10.53
C PRO A 222 10.75 -7.98 10.13
N PHE A 223 9.59 -7.36 9.99
CA PHE A 223 8.39 -8.00 9.49
C PHE A 223 8.47 -8.12 7.97
N SER A 224 8.28 -9.32 7.42
CA SER A 224 8.15 -9.54 5.99
C SER A 224 6.67 -9.64 5.60
N LEU A 225 6.23 -8.75 4.74
CA LEU A 225 4.89 -8.77 4.18
C LEU A 225 4.69 -10.01 3.30
N ARG A 226 5.70 -10.36 2.51
CA ARG A 226 5.72 -11.57 1.69
C ARG A 226 5.52 -12.83 2.53
N ASN A 227 6.33 -13.00 3.58
CA ASN A 227 6.23 -14.16 4.46
C ASN A 227 4.87 -14.19 5.18
N TRP A 228 4.34 -13.02 5.55
CA TRP A 228 3.02 -12.95 6.13
C TRP A 228 1.94 -13.38 5.13
N ILE A 229 2.00 -12.94 3.87
CA ILE A 229 1.05 -13.36 2.81
C ILE A 229 1.14 -14.85 2.54
N GLN A 230 2.33 -15.43 2.48
CA GLN A 230 2.55 -16.84 2.16
C GLN A 230 2.22 -17.80 3.32
N ASN A 231 2.16 -17.30 4.54
CA ASN A 231 1.90 -18.14 5.72
C ASN A 231 0.40 -18.36 5.92
N GLU A 232 -0.15 -19.38 5.26
CA GLU A 232 -1.57 -19.74 5.34
C GLU A 232 -2.05 -20.23 6.70
N LYS A 233 -1.12 -20.61 7.60
CA LYS A 233 -1.44 -21.13 8.95
C LYS A 233 -1.88 -20.04 9.93
N LYS A 234 -1.64 -18.77 9.61
CA LYS A 234 -2.00 -17.62 10.45
C LYS A 234 -3.24 -16.94 9.89
N ASN A 235 -4.25 -16.73 10.70
CA ASN A 235 -5.51 -16.08 10.35
C ASN A 235 -5.62 -14.63 10.85
N GLY A 236 -4.53 -14.05 11.33
CA GLY A 236 -4.48 -12.67 11.79
C GLY A 236 -4.66 -11.65 10.65
N TRP A 237 -5.10 -10.46 11.00
CA TRP A 237 -5.26 -9.35 10.07
C TRP A 237 -4.04 -8.44 10.06
N LEU A 238 -3.81 -7.79 8.94
CA LEU A 238 -2.80 -6.74 8.79
C LEU A 238 -3.51 -5.40 8.63
N PHE A 239 -3.28 -4.51 9.57
CA PHE A 239 -3.77 -3.14 9.53
C PHE A 239 -2.66 -2.23 9.00
N ILE A 240 -2.91 -1.60 7.86
CA ILE A 240 -2.06 -0.52 7.34
C ILE A 240 -2.77 0.77 7.72
N THR A 241 -2.16 1.55 8.59
CA THR A 241 -2.82 2.73 9.17
C THR A 241 -2.02 3.99 8.94
N ALA A 242 -2.72 5.12 8.82
CA ALA A 242 -2.13 6.45 8.84
C ALA A 242 -3.15 7.42 9.45
N ARG A 243 -2.73 8.23 10.41
CA ARG A 243 -3.59 9.31 10.91
C ARG A 243 -3.69 10.42 9.87
N ALA A 244 -4.72 11.23 9.95
CA ALA A 244 -4.97 12.31 8.99
C ALA A 244 -3.79 13.30 8.90
N ASP A 245 -3.15 13.60 10.02
CA ASP A 245 -1.95 14.43 10.12
C ASP A 245 -0.66 13.76 9.59
N GLN A 246 -0.64 12.45 9.49
CA GLN A 246 0.49 11.64 9.03
C GLN A 246 0.40 11.23 7.55
N ARG A 247 -0.78 11.40 6.93
CA ARG A 247 -1.04 10.91 5.58
C ARG A 247 -0.02 11.38 4.55
N GLN A 248 0.30 12.67 4.58
CA GLN A 248 1.21 13.25 3.59
C GLN A 248 2.60 12.62 3.68
N THR A 249 3.09 12.36 4.88
CA THR A 249 4.40 11.74 5.13
C THR A 249 4.41 10.24 4.79
N LEU A 250 3.31 9.51 5.07
CA LEU A 250 3.24 8.06 4.92
C LEU A 250 2.67 7.59 3.58
N THR A 251 2.10 8.48 2.76
CA THR A 251 1.52 8.10 1.46
C THR A 251 2.50 7.36 0.52
N PRO A 252 3.82 7.67 0.52
CA PRO A 252 4.78 6.93 -0.30
C PRO A 252 5.08 5.52 0.22
N LEU A 253 4.81 5.21 1.48
CA LEU A 253 4.99 3.89 2.10
C LEU A 253 3.78 2.99 1.84
#